data_f907107123285926f19ce1869671b3df
#
_entry.id   f907107123285926f19ce1869671b3df
#
_cell.length_a   1.000
_cell.length_b   1.000
_cell.length_c   1.000
_cell.angle_alpha   90.00
_cell.angle_beta   90.00
_cell.angle_gamma   90.00
#
_symmetry.space_group_name_H-M   'P 1'
#
loop_
_entity.id
_entity.type
_entity.pdbx_description
1 polymer ?
#
loop_
_entity_poly.entity_id
_entity_poly.type
_entity_poly.pdbx_seq_one_letter_code
_entity_poly.pdbx_strand_id
1 'polypeptide(L)'
;MKLKKYIFGVALGALALTYASCNAEQEFPDYEGGTTAYFAYQFPVRTLILGNDIYDNAIDNEHKCRIWSTMGGAYHGRKAYVDIVVDETLCDNLWFTDDGGNPSIPVRPMPSEYYTLASNVIPYNGETRGYVEVQFTDAFFNDEKAIENTYVIPLLMTNVKGIDKILTGTPREGLSPSRTNLEDWDILAKDYVLYCVKYMNPWQGKYIRRGVDNVTENGVTKTVIRKDTTLINTDLEHYKENPVNQNDEVCGITTKNISQAIFPVSFKTSGASQSCNLILTFNGNKCSISTEDEGVTVTGSGEYITKGTELPEYKDYQWGSNNGVPVQRDILRLAYEVNFTGSNIQVSTNDTLVVQTRESNKKEFFSPKYVKP
;
A
#
# COMPACT_ATOMS: atom_id res chain seq x y z
N MET A 1 -57.48 -48.30 9.81
CA MET A 1 -57.24 -46.99 9.18
C MET A 1 -57.16 -45.80 10.13
N LYS A 2 -57.69 -45.84 11.32
CA LYS A 2 -57.65 -44.73 12.31
C LYS A 2 -56.28 -44.60 13.03
N LEU A 3 -55.57 -45.71 13.30
CA LEU A 3 -54.28 -45.67 14.03
C LEU A 3 -53.13 -44.98 13.22
N LYS A 4 -53.10 -45.16 11.88
CA LYS A 4 -52.10 -44.51 11.01
C LYS A 4 -52.21 -42.95 10.98
N LYS A 5 -53.43 -42.42 11.15
CA LYS A 5 -53.65 -40.94 11.22
C LYS A 5 -53.11 -40.30 12.48
N TYR A 6 -53.16 -41.03 13.60
CA TYR A 6 -52.63 -40.52 14.88
C TYR A 6 -51.10 -40.56 14.95
N ILE A 7 -50.49 -41.63 14.33
CA ILE A 7 -49.02 -41.74 14.25
C ILE A 7 -48.45 -40.61 13.35
N PHE A 8 -49.14 -40.26 12.25
CA PHE A 8 -48.71 -39.19 11.37
C PHE A 8 -48.86 -37.79 12.03
N GLY A 9 -49.90 -37.60 12.82
CA GLY A 9 -50.10 -36.34 13.58
C GLY A 9 -49.07 -36.13 14.69
N VAL A 10 -48.68 -37.21 15.39
CA VAL A 10 -47.66 -37.17 16.45
C VAL A 10 -46.27 -36.96 15.83
N ALA A 11 -45.96 -37.60 14.68
CA ALA A 11 -44.71 -37.40 13.97
C ALA A 11 -44.55 -35.96 13.42
N LEU A 12 -45.64 -35.37 12.89
CA LEU A 12 -45.61 -33.97 12.43
C LEU A 12 -45.47 -32.98 13.59
N GLY A 13 -46.11 -33.24 14.74
CA GLY A 13 -45.98 -32.44 15.96
C GLY A 13 -44.56 -32.50 16.54
N ALA A 14 -43.92 -33.68 16.55
CA ALA A 14 -42.56 -33.85 17.00
C ALA A 14 -41.52 -33.15 16.06
N LEU A 15 -41.77 -33.17 14.74
CA LEU A 15 -40.93 -32.43 13.78
C LEU A 15 -41.06 -30.91 13.97
N ALA A 16 -42.27 -30.39 14.24
CA ALA A 16 -42.49 -28.96 14.49
C ALA A 16 -41.79 -28.46 15.77
N LEU A 17 -41.67 -29.32 16.79
CA LEU A 17 -40.97 -28.98 18.04
C LEU A 17 -39.43 -28.99 17.89
N THR A 18 -38.87 -29.71 16.92
CA THR A 18 -37.43 -29.69 16.65
C THR A 18 -36.98 -28.43 15.88
N TYR A 19 -37.87 -27.77 15.15
CA TYR A 19 -37.58 -26.47 14.50
C TYR A 19 -37.73 -25.26 15.41
N ALA A 20 -38.37 -25.43 16.58
CA ALA A 20 -38.51 -24.33 17.56
C ALA A 20 -37.36 -24.27 18.59
N SER A 21 -36.42 -25.19 18.51
CA SER A 21 -35.34 -25.33 19.49
C SER A 21 -33.98 -24.99 18.92
N CYS A 22 -33.77 -23.85 18.35
CA CYS A 22 -32.40 -23.30 18.14
C CYS A 22 -32.48 -21.96 17.47
N ASN A 23 -32.77 -20.92 18.21
CA ASN A 23 -32.25 -19.56 17.96
C ASN A 23 -32.64 -18.65 19.13
N ALA A 24 -32.42 -19.10 20.35
CA ALA A 24 -32.24 -18.16 21.43
C ALA A 24 -30.85 -17.56 21.17
N GLU A 25 -30.80 -16.32 20.72
CA GLU A 25 -29.56 -15.54 20.67
C GLU A 25 -28.98 -15.62 22.09
N GLN A 26 -27.84 -16.29 22.20
CA GLN A 26 -27.19 -16.47 23.50
C GLN A 26 -26.51 -15.14 23.82
N GLU A 27 -27.17 -14.33 24.65
CA GLU A 27 -26.58 -13.10 25.15
C GLU A 27 -25.47 -13.44 26.13
N PHE A 28 -24.24 -13.10 25.77
CA PHE A 28 -23.11 -13.17 26.67
C PHE A 28 -22.93 -11.82 27.37
N PRO A 29 -22.72 -11.82 28.70
CA PRO A 29 -22.47 -10.57 29.42
C PRO A 29 -21.11 -9.98 29.00
N ASP A 30 -20.98 -8.66 29.14
CA ASP A 30 -19.69 -8.00 29.06
C ASP A 30 -18.74 -8.52 30.12
N TYR A 31 -17.43 -8.33 29.89
CA TYR A 31 -16.40 -8.74 30.84
C TYR A 31 -16.55 -7.99 32.17
N GLU A 32 -16.53 -8.72 33.29
CA GLU A 32 -16.73 -8.16 34.66
C GLU A 32 -15.70 -7.06 35.02
N GLY A 33 -14.50 -7.06 34.42
CA GLY A 33 -13.48 -6.03 34.55
C GLY A 33 -13.79 -4.71 33.85
N GLY A 34 -14.96 -4.62 33.19
CA GLY A 34 -15.43 -3.46 32.44
C GLY A 34 -14.88 -3.38 31.01
N THR A 35 -15.52 -2.51 30.25
CA THR A 35 -15.16 -2.28 28.85
C THR A 35 -14.00 -1.28 28.76
N THR A 36 -13.12 -1.46 27.77
CA THR A 36 -11.89 -0.68 27.64
C THR A 36 -11.69 -0.22 26.20
N ALA A 37 -11.45 1.09 25.98
CA ALA A 37 -11.05 1.63 24.71
C ALA A 37 -9.52 1.58 24.54
N TYR A 38 -9.06 1.26 23.35
CA TYR A 38 -7.63 1.23 23.04
C TYR A 38 -7.38 1.30 21.52
N PHE A 39 -6.15 1.66 21.13
CA PHE A 39 -5.63 1.40 19.80
C PHE A 39 -5.04 -0.02 19.76
N ALA A 40 -5.51 -0.86 18.85
CA ALA A 40 -5.04 -2.24 18.75
C ALA A 40 -3.54 -2.33 18.40
N TYR A 41 -3.07 -1.38 17.59
CA TYR A 41 -1.68 -1.26 17.15
C TYR A 41 -1.17 0.15 17.43
N GLN A 42 0.03 0.28 17.99
CA GLN A 42 0.63 1.58 18.34
C GLN A 42 1.49 2.15 17.20
N PHE A 43 2.01 1.29 16.30
CA PHE A 43 2.99 1.66 15.27
C PHE A 43 2.61 1.16 13.88
N PRO A 44 1.37 1.37 13.41
CA PRO A 44 0.98 0.94 12.07
C PRO A 44 1.58 1.86 11.00
N VAL A 45 1.88 1.27 9.83
CA VAL A 45 2.21 2.00 8.61
C VAL A 45 1.07 1.85 7.62
N ARG A 46 0.58 2.95 7.11
CA ARG A 46 -0.44 3.01 6.07
C ARG A 46 0.15 3.54 4.78
N THR A 47 0.24 2.72 3.76
CA THR A 47 0.55 3.17 2.41
C THR A 47 -0.75 3.50 1.68
N LEU A 48 -0.92 4.75 1.27
CA LEU A 48 -1.99 5.15 0.35
C LEU A 48 -1.61 4.68 -1.05
N ILE A 49 -2.42 3.81 -1.64
CA ILE A 49 -2.17 3.23 -2.95
C ILE A 49 -3.02 3.97 -3.96
N LEU A 50 -2.40 4.92 -4.69
CA LEU A 50 -3.10 5.69 -5.70
C LEU A 50 -3.23 4.89 -7.01
N GLY A 51 -4.30 5.16 -7.78
CA GLY A 51 -4.61 4.46 -9.03
C GLY A 51 -5.34 3.14 -8.80
N ASN A 52 -5.24 2.22 -9.76
CA ASN A 52 -5.89 0.91 -9.68
C ASN A 52 -5.05 -0.10 -8.91
N ASP A 53 -5.70 -0.96 -8.13
CA ASP A 53 -5.07 -2.08 -7.42
C ASP A 53 -6.01 -3.29 -7.42
N ILE A 54 -5.48 -4.45 -7.04
CA ILE A 54 -6.27 -5.67 -6.81
C ILE A 54 -7.16 -5.57 -5.56
N TYR A 55 -6.83 -4.65 -4.65
CA TYR A 55 -7.59 -4.35 -3.45
C TYR A 55 -8.46 -3.11 -3.66
N ASP A 56 -9.53 -3.00 -2.87
CA ASP A 56 -10.31 -1.77 -2.81
C ASP A 56 -9.47 -0.64 -2.20
N ASN A 57 -9.17 0.36 -3.02
CA ASN A 57 -8.41 1.55 -2.68
C ASN A 57 -9.17 2.85 -3.04
N ALA A 58 -10.50 2.79 -3.07
CA ALA A 58 -11.34 3.96 -3.35
C ALA A 58 -11.04 5.12 -2.39
N ILE A 59 -10.90 4.82 -1.09
CA ILE A 59 -10.57 5.83 -0.07
C ILE A 59 -9.18 6.43 -0.26
N ASP A 60 -8.20 5.64 -0.75
CA ASP A 60 -6.85 6.10 -1.03
C ASP A 60 -6.85 7.10 -2.20
N ASN A 61 -7.65 6.81 -3.23
CA ASN A 61 -7.83 7.69 -4.39
C ASN A 61 -8.60 8.99 -4.02
N GLU A 62 -9.34 9.01 -2.93
CA GLU A 62 -9.90 10.21 -2.33
C GLU A 62 -8.87 10.96 -1.46
N HIS A 63 -7.63 10.49 -1.40
CA HIS A 63 -6.56 11.01 -0.53
C HIS A 63 -6.92 10.92 0.95
N LYS A 64 -7.53 9.81 1.38
CA LYS A 64 -8.02 9.60 2.74
C LYS A 64 -7.51 8.31 3.35
N CYS A 65 -7.51 8.28 4.68
CA CYS A 65 -7.43 7.03 5.42
C CYS A 65 -8.29 7.08 6.69
N ARG A 66 -8.32 5.98 7.45
CA ARG A 66 -9.07 5.88 8.70
C ARG A 66 -8.18 5.34 9.81
N ILE A 67 -8.16 6.04 10.94
CA ILE A 67 -7.47 5.58 12.14
C ILE A 67 -8.51 4.97 13.07
N TRP A 68 -8.35 3.68 13.35
CA TRP A 68 -9.32 2.89 14.07
C TRP A 68 -8.95 2.73 15.54
N SER A 69 -9.95 2.83 16.40
CA SER A 69 -9.87 2.37 17.78
C SER A 69 -10.82 1.20 18.03
N THR A 70 -10.56 0.43 19.09
CA THR A 70 -11.26 -0.81 19.40
C THR A 70 -11.75 -0.77 20.84
N MET A 71 -12.89 -1.42 21.09
CA MET A 71 -13.42 -1.65 22.43
C MET A 71 -13.20 -3.11 22.79
N GLY A 72 -12.54 -3.36 23.93
CA GLY A 72 -12.42 -4.68 24.52
C GLY A 72 -13.33 -4.83 25.72
N GLY A 73 -13.61 -6.08 26.13
CA GLY A 73 -14.49 -6.40 27.24
C GLY A 73 -15.98 -6.25 26.96
N ALA A 74 -16.36 -5.76 25.76
CA ALA A 74 -17.74 -5.69 25.32
C ALA A 74 -18.06 -6.88 24.41
N TYR A 75 -19.17 -7.55 24.66
CA TYR A 75 -19.66 -8.60 23.78
C TYR A 75 -20.40 -8.02 22.57
N HIS A 76 -21.15 -6.95 22.79
CA HIS A 76 -21.87 -6.23 21.73
C HIS A 76 -21.37 -4.80 21.57
N GLY A 77 -21.48 -4.31 20.35
CA GLY A 77 -21.24 -2.90 20.07
C GLY A 77 -22.25 -1.98 20.77
N ARG A 78 -21.84 -0.75 21.05
CA ARG A 78 -22.67 0.25 21.73
C ARG A 78 -22.46 1.65 21.21
N LYS A 79 -23.39 2.54 21.52
CA LYS A 79 -23.21 3.98 21.26
C LYS A 79 -22.21 4.53 22.26
N ALA A 80 -20.99 4.65 21.83
CA ALA A 80 -19.88 5.14 22.63
C ALA A 80 -18.97 6.05 21.80
N TYR A 81 -18.10 6.79 22.44
CA TYR A 81 -17.09 7.59 21.77
C TYR A 81 -15.85 7.78 22.65
N VAL A 82 -14.75 8.11 21.97
CA VAL A 82 -13.44 8.40 22.56
C VAL A 82 -12.99 9.77 22.07
N ASP A 83 -12.64 10.65 22.98
CA ASP A 83 -12.00 11.92 22.68
C ASP A 83 -10.52 11.69 22.41
N ILE A 84 -9.99 12.31 21.36
CA ILE A 84 -8.60 12.20 20.94
C ILE A 84 -7.98 13.58 20.77
N VAL A 85 -6.66 13.65 20.95
CA VAL A 85 -5.85 14.82 20.65
C VAL A 85 -4.63 14.41 19.82
N VAL A 86 -4.11 15.33 19.02
CA VAL A 86 -2.79 15.19 18.41
C VAL A 86 -1.77 15.59 19.47
N ASP A 87 -0.89 14.66 19.86
CA ASP A 87 0.15 14.87 20.85
C ASP A 87 1.52 14.60 20.22
N GLU A 88 2.17 15.65 19.75
CA GLU A 88 3.46 15.59 19.07
C GLU A 88 4.58 15.10 19.98
N THR A 89 4.43 15.25 21.33
CA THR A 89 5.44 14.79 22.29
C THR A 89 5.61 13.27 22.29
N LEU A 90 4.66 12.53 21.73
CA LEU A 90 4.79 11.08 21.50
C LEU A 90 5.91 10.72 20.51
N CYS A 91 6.38 11.68 19.72
CA CYS A 91 7.50 11.48 18.78
C CYS A 91 8.87 11.79 19.41
N ASP A 92 8.92 12.34 20.61
CA ASP A 92 10.17 12.77 21.25
C ASP A 92 11.10 11.58 21.49
N ASN A 93 12.37 11.75 21.09
CA ASN A 93 13.43 10.76 21.23
C ASN A 93 13.16 9.42 20.53
N LEU A 94 12.26 9.40 19.54
CA LEU A 94 11.84 8.21 18.83
C LEU A 94 12.43 8.18 17.41
N TRP A 95 12.93 7.01 17.02
CA TRP A 95 13.58 6.79 15.74
C TRP A 95 12.96 5.59 15.02
N PHE A 96 12.82 5.67 13.72
CA PHE A 96 12.64 4.49 12.89
C PHE A 96 13.93 3.65 12.93
N THR A 97 13.81 2.36 12.72
CA THR A 97 14.99 1.46 12.68
C THR A 97 15.30 1.05 11.23
N ASP A 98 16.60 0.83 10.97
CA ASP A 98 17.04 0.13 9.78
C ASP A 98 16.78 -1.40 9.89
N ASP A 99 17.14 -2.16 8.86
CA ASP A 99 17.01 -3.64 8.83
C ASP A 99 17.83 -4.33 9.94
N GLY A 100 18.85 -3.67 10.46
CA GLY A 100 19.66 -4.14 11.59
C GLY A 100 19.08 -3.78 12.97
N GLY A 101 17.95 -3.05 13.01
CA GLY A 101 17.33 -2.58 14.25
C GLY A 101 18.04 -1.37 14.90
N ASN A 102 18.93 -0.67 14.16
CA ASN A 102 19.56 0.53 14.63
C ASN A 102 18.72 1.76 14.32
N PRO A 103 18.80 2.84 15.13
CA PRO A 103 18.15 4.09 14.81
C PRO A 103 18.62 4.61 13.45
N SER A 104 17.68 4.92 12.56
CA SER A 104 17.96 5.45 11.20
C SER A 104 17.57 6.91 11.06
N ILE A 105 16.27 7.21 11.01
CA ILE A 105 15.74 8.57 10.90
C ILE A 105 14.80 8.87 12.06
N PRO A 106 14.73 10.12 12.54
CA PRO A 106 13.79 10.49 13.58
C PRO A 106 12.34 10.28 13.15
N VAL A 107 11.51 9.74 14.06
CA VAL A 107 10.05 9.75 13.88
C VAL A 107 9.59 11.20 14.02
N ARG A 108 8.89 11.71 13.02
CA ARG A 108 8.43 13.11 12.98
C ARG A 108 6.91 13.18 13.05
N PRO A 109 6.35 14.07 13.85
CA PRO A 109 4.92 14.37 13.74
C PRO A 109 4.63 14.90 12.34
N MET A 110 3.51 14.48 11.76
CA MET A 110 3.07 14.98 10.46
C MET A 110 2.70 16.46 10.58
N PRO A 111 3.26 17.35 9.72
CA PRO A 111 2.89 18.75 9.72
C PRO A 111 1.37 18.96 9.63
N SER A 112 0.84 19.89 10.39
CA SER A 112 -0.60 20.14 10.47
C SER A 112 -1.23 20.58 9.13
N GLU A 113 -0.43 21.14 8.23
CA GLU A 113 -0.84 21.53 6.88
C GLU A 113 -0.96 20.33 5.91
N TYR A 114 -0.47 19.13 6.28
CA TYR A 114 -0.51 17.94 5.42
C TYR A 114 -1.81 17.16 5.54
N TYR A 115 -2.57 17.36 6.61
CA TYR A 115 -3.80 16.61 6.83
C TYR A 115 -4.85 17.36 7.66
N THR A 116 -6.07 16.85 7.63
CA THR A 116 -7.14 17.26 8.56
C THR A 116 -7.82 16.00 9.12
N LEU A 117 -8.12 16.02 10.41
CA LEU A 117 -8.99 15.03 11.04
C LEU A 117 -10.45 15.46 10.88
N ALA A 118 -11.34 14.55 10.50
CA ALA A 118 -12.77 14.83 10.38
C ALA A 118 -13.39 15.24 11.73
N SER A 119 -12.79 14.79 12.85
CA SER A 119 -13.25 15.08 14.20
C SER A 119 -12.11 14.82 15.20
N ASN A 120 -12.18 15.45 16.38
CA ASN A 120 -11.39 15.09 17.56
C ASN A 120 -12.07 14.01 18.42
N VAL A 121 -13.10 13.34 17.89
CA VAL A 121 -13.86 12.28 18.55
C VAL A 121 -13.95 11.08 17.63
N ILE A 122 -13.71 9.89 18.17
CA ILE A 122 -13.92 8.61 17.48
C ILE A 122 -15.26 8.02 17.94
N PRO A 123 -16.32 8.05 17.10
CA PRO A 123 -17.61 7.44 17.42
C PRO A 123 -17.60 5.94 17.12
N TYR A 124 -18.28 5.14 17.96
CA TYR A 124 -18.43 3.70 17.76
C TYR A 124 -19.75 3.31 17.09
N ASN A 125 -20.77 4.18 17.12
CA ASN A 125 -22.02 4.05 16.37
C ASN A 125 -22.75 2.70 16.48
N GLY A 126 -22.62 2.01 17.62
CA GLY A 126 -23.23 0.69 17.83
C GLY A 126 -22.29 -0.48 17.51
N GLU A 127 -21.05 -0.20 17.14
CA GLU A 127 -20.03 -1.21 16.84
C GLU A 127 -19.05 -1.40 18.02
N THR A 128 -18.19 -2.44 17.94
CA THR A 128 -17.07 -2.63 18.88
C THR A 128 -15.80 -1.90 18.48
N ARG A 129 -15.84 -1.18 17.36
CA ARG A 129 -14.75 -0.36 16.85
C ARG A 129 -15.28 0.92 16.23
N GLY A 130 -14.49 1.96 16.33
CA GLY A 130 -14.77 3.25 15.71
C GLY A 130 -13.55 3.77 14.95
N TYR A 131 -13.72 4.81 14.17
CA TYR A 131 -12.61 5.44 13.46
C TYR A 131 -12.80 6.96 13.36
N VAL A 132 -11.67 7.64 13.17
CA VAL A 132 -11.63 9.01 12.65
C VAL A 132 -11.09 8.97 11.23
N GLU A 133 -11.72 9.70 10.32
CA GLU A 133 -11.26 9.86 8.95
C GLU A 133 -10.19 10.96 8.89
N VAL A 134 -9.16 10.73 8.11
CA VAL A 134 -8.07 11.65 7.82
C VAL A 134 -8.13 12.00 6.34
N GLN A 135 -8.15 13.28 6.02
CA GLN A 135 -8.02 13.82 4.66
C GLN A 135 -6.61 14.41 4.50
N PHE A 136 -5.88 13.95 3.48
CA PHE A 136 -4.57 14.51 3.14
C PHE A 136 -4.70 15.63 2.13
N THR A 137 -3.78 16.59 2.21
CA THR A 137 -3.71 17.76 1.34
C THR A 137 -2.66 17.56 0.24
N ASP A 138 -2.68 18.42 -0.76
CA ASP A 138 -1.65 18.43 -1.82
C ASP A 138 -0.24 18.67 -1.25
N ALA A 139 -0.12 19.38 -0.13
CA ALA A 139 1.17 19.61 0.52
C ALA A 139 1.84 18.31 0.96
N PHE A 140 1.08 17.33 1.47
CA PHE A 140 1.59 15.99 1.79
C PHE A 140 2.15 15.28 0.56
N PHE A 141 1.40 15.29 -0.55
CA PHE A 141 1.80 14.59 -1.78
C PHE A 141 2.94 15.28 -2.54
N ASN A 142 3.23 16.55 -2.24
CA ASN A 142 4.34 17.29 -2.82
C ASN A 142 5.64 17.18 -2.02
N ASP A 143 5.60 16.59 -0.83
CA ASP A 143 6.80 16.33 -0.02
C ASP A 143 7.45 15.00 -0.43
N GLU A 144 8.69 15.04 -0.90
CA GLU A 144 9.48 13.87 -1.29
C GLU A 144 9.67 12.85 -0.15
N LYS A 145 9.56 13.30 1.11
CA LYS A 145 9.66 12.42 2.29
C LYS A 145 8.38 11.65 2.58
N ALA A 146 7.26 12.02 1.96
CA ALA A 146 5.97 11.37 2.18
C ALA A 146 5.84 10.01 1.47
N ILE A 147 6.81 9.62 0.64
CA ILE A 147 6.87 8.29 0.01
C ILE A 147 7.54 7.23 0.91
N GLU A 148 8.14 7.64 2.01
CA GLU A 148 8.87 6.80 2.95
C GLU A 148 8.29 6.89 4.36
N ASN A 149 8.77 6.02 5.27
CA ASN A 149 8.41 6.08 6.68
C ASN A 149 9.10 7.29 7.32
N THR A 150 8.42 8.43 7.34
CA THR A 150 8.95 9.70 7.89
C THR A 150 8.00 10.33 8.88
N TYR A 151 6.73 10.43 8.50
CA TYR A 151 5.72 11.16 9.25
C TYR A 151 4.72 10.23 9.91
N VAL A 152 4.36 10.56 11.14
CA VAL A 152 3.28 9.87 11.87
C VAL A 152 2.22 10.88 12.32
N ILE A 153 0.98 10.45 12.39
CA ILE A 153 -0.09 11.19 13.08
C ILE A 153 -0.15 10.64 14.50
N PRO A 154 0.35 11.42 15.51
CA PRO A 154 0.40 10.96 16.89
C PRO A 154 -0.91 11.27 17.59
N LEU A 155 -1.75 10.28 17.81
CA LEU A 155 -3.02 10.45 18.51
C LEU A 155 -2.97 9.85 19.91
N LEU A 156 -3.50 10.59 20.88
CA LEU A 156 -3.69 10.20 22.28
C LEU A 156 -5.18 10.20 22.62
N MET A 157 -5.68 9.14 23.25
CA MET A 157 -7.01 9.09 23.86
C MET A 157 -7.02 9.86 25.18
N THR A 158 -7.99 10.75 25.38
CA THR A 158 -8.06 11.59 26.56
C THR A 158 -9.27 11.32 27.43
N ASN A 159 -10.39 10.89 26.84
CA ASN A 159 -11.64 10.66 27.55
C ASN A 159 -12.49 9.63 26.80
N VAL A 160 -13.42 9.00 27.51
CA VAL A 160 -14.38 8.04 26.94
C VAL A 160 -15.79 8.29 27.48
N LYS A 161 -16.79 8.01 26.67
CA LYS A 161 -18.19 7.94 27.09
C LYS A 161 -18.89 6.73 26.52
N GLY A 162 -19.61 6.00 27.37
CA GLY A 162 -20.24 4.72 27.01
C GLY A 162 -19.25 3.55 27.01
N ILE A 163 -18.04 3.76 27.51
CA ILE A 163 -16.97 2.79 27.76
C ILE A 163 -16.42 3.09 29.15
N ASP A 164 -16.03 2.09 29.93
CA ASP A 164 -15.68 2.27 31.33
C ASP A 164 -14.31 2.92 31.52
N LYS A 165 -13.33 2.59 30.67
CA LYS A 165 -11.96 3.09 30.81
C LYS A 165 -11.17 3.08 29.49
N ILE A 166 -10.04 3.78 29.49
CA ILE A 166 -9.01 3.72 28.46
C ILE A 166 -7.88 2.80 28.95
N LEU A 167 -7.25 2.04 28.04
CA LEU A 167 -6.12 1.17 28.37
C LEU A 167 -4.82 1.98 28.45
N THR A 168 -4.61 2.63 29.58
CA THR A 168 -3.47 3.52 29.82
C THR A 168 -2.19 2.81 30.22
N GLY A 169 -2.24 1.47 30.41
CA GLY A 169 -1.11 0.66 30.85
C GLY A 169 -0.80 0.79 32.35
N THR A 170 0.30 0.15 32.76
CA THR A 170 0.84 0.23 34.12
C THR A 170 2.34 0.50 34.03
N PRO A 171 2.82 1.67 34.48
CA PRO A 171 4.24 1.95 34.49
C PRO A 171 4.97 1.08 35.52
N ARG A 172 6.27 0.88 35.33
CA ARG A 172 7.12 0.27 36.34
C ARG A 172 7.22 1.17 37.55
N GLU A 173 7.31 0.56 38.73
CA GLU A 173 7.36 1.26 40.00
C GLU A 173 8.54 2.25 40.03
N GLY A 174 8.27 3.47 40.46
CA GLY A 174 9.26 4.53 40.65
C GLY A 174 9.69 5.26 39.36
N LEU A 175 9.12 4.92 38.21
CA LEU A 175 9.41 5.60 36.96
C LEU A 175 8.35 6.67 36.63
N SER A 176 8.81 7.74 35.96
CA SER A 176 7.95 8.66 35.21
C SER A 176 8.02 8.28 33.74
N PRO A 177 7.07 7.48 33.25
CA PRO A 177 7.22 6.79 31.98
C PRO A 177 7.01 7.74 30.80
N SER A 178 7.85 7.60 29.76
CA SER A 178 7.47 8.00 28.40
C SER A 178 6.51 6.93 27.82
N ARG A 179 5.40 7.34 27.19
CA ARG A 179 4.48 6.39 26.56
C ARG A 179 5.13 5.52 25.50
N THR A 180 6.10 6.06 24.81
CA THR A 180 6.80 5.42 23.68
C THR A 180 8.07 4.68 24.08
N ASN A 181 8.56 4.84 25.33
CA ASN A 181 9.63 4.03 25.87
C ASN A 181 9.06 2.73 26.46
N LEU A 182 9.06 1.67 25.70
CA LEU A 182 8.45 0.38 26.10
C LEU A 182 9.10 -0.23 27.35
N GLU A 183 10.34 0.17 27.67
CA GLU A 183 11.06 -0.32 28.87
C GLU A 183 10.51 0.26 30.18
N ASP A 184 9.78 1.37 30.14
CA ASP A 184 9.22 2.03 31.32
C ASP A 184 7.93 1.37 31.85
N TRP A 185 7.41 0.33 31.17
CA TRP A 185 6.09 -0.22 31.41
C TRP A 185 6.13 -1.68 31.82
N ASP A 186 5.33 -2.06 32.85
CA ASP A 186 5.00 -3.46 33.16
C ASP A 186 3.84 -3.94 32.28
N ILE A 187 2.83 -3.08 32.05
CA ILE A 187 1.77 -3.28 31.08
C ILE A 187 1.78 -2.08 30.12
N LEU A 188 2.03 -2.35 28.85
CA LEU A 188 2.14 -1.31 27.83
C LEU A 188 0.86 -0.48 27.71
N ALA A 189 1.01 0.84 27.64
CA ALA A 189 -0.06 1.75 27.29
C ALA A 189 -0.55 1.49 25.86
N LYS A 190 -1.86 1.50 25.69
CA LYS A 190 -2.52 1.38 24.38
C LYS A 190 -3.50 2.51 24.11
N ASP A 191 -3.36 3.59 24.84
CA ASP A 191 -4.13 4.82 24.71
C ASP A 191 -3.62 5.77 23.61
N TYR A 192 -2.55 5.39 22.91
CA TYR A 192 -1.93 6.16 21.84
C TYR A 192 -1.68 5.35 20.58
N VAL A 193 -1.51 6.05 19.47
CA VAL A 193 -1.04 5.50 18.20
C VAL A 193 -0.12 6.50 17.51
N LEU A 194 0.97 6.01 16.93
CA LEU A 194 1.80 6.71 15.98
C LEU A 194 1.49 6.17 14.58
N TYR A 195 0.51 6.78 13.93
CA TYR A 195 -0.01 6.30 12.66
C TYR A 195 0.87 6.82 11.52
N CYS A 196 1.84 6.01 11.08
CA CYS A 196 2.72 6.37 9.97
C CYS A 196 1.95 6.31 8.64
N VAL A 197 2.12 7.34 7.81
CA VAL A 197 1.49 7.38 6.48
C VAL A 197 2.51 7.71 5.42
N LYS A 198 2.50 6.91 4.37
CA LYS A 198 3.22 7.14 3.11
C LYS A 198 2.30 6.88 1.93
N TYR A 199 2.73 7.19 0.73
CA TYR A 199 1.94 6.89 -0.46
C TYR A 199 2.80 6.29 -1.58
N MET A 200 2.13 5.64 -2.52
CA MET A 200 2.67 5.25 -3.81
C MET A 200 1.76 5.78 -4.92
N ASN A 201 2.38 6.29 -5.97
CA ASN A 201 1.65 6.83 -7.11
C ASN A 201 1.04 5.72 -7.99
N PRO A 202 0.16 6.05 -8.98
CA PRO A 202 -0.52 5.05 -9.80
C PRO A 202 0.40 4.15 -10.63
N TRP A 203 1.64 4.55 -10.86
CA TRP A 203 2.56 3.86 -11.78
C TRP A 203 3.62 3.02 -11.07
N GLN A 204 3.74 3.08 -9.76
CA GLN A 204 4.67 2.24 -9.01
C GLN A 204 4.27 0.77 -9.10
N GLY A 205 5.24 -0.12 -9.32
CA GLY A 205 5.04 -1.56 -9.35
C GLY A 205 6.12 -2.32 -10.10
N LYS A 206 5.94 -3.63 -10.21
CA LYS A 206 6.71 -4.50 -11.09
C LYS A 206 5.97 -4.69 -12.41
N TYR A 207 6.73 -4.67 -13.47
CA TYR A 207 6.24 -4.78 -14.83
C TYR A 207 6.99 -5.86 -15.58
N ILE A 208 6.28 -6.59 -16.41
CA ILE A 208 6.87 -7.43 -17.45
C ILE A 208 7.16 -6.51 -18.62
N ARG A 209 8.44 -6.44 -19.05
CA ARG A 209 8.94 -5.51 -20.05
C ARG A 209 9.29 -6.24 -21.34
N ARG A 210 8.77 -5.77 -22.45
CA ARG A 210 9.22 -6.08 -23.81
C ARG A 210 9.57 -4.80 -24.53
N GLY A 211 10.60 -4.86 -25.36
CA GLY A 211 11.04 -3.71 -26.12
C GLY A 211 12.06 -4.05 -27.18
N VAL A 212 12.34 -3.06 -28.00
CA VAL A 212 13.35 -3.11 -29.05
C VAL A 212 14.27 -1.92 -28.88
N ASP A 213 15.55 -2.20 -28.56
CA ASP A 213 16.59 -1.19 -28.43
C ASP A 213 17.41 -1.17 -29.73
N ASN A 214 17.55 0.00 -30.34
CA ASN A 214 18.54 0.26 -31.38
C ASN A 214 19.71 0.96 -30.72
N VAL A 215 20.79 0.22 -30.48
CA VAL A 215 21.99 0.71 -29.80
C VAL A 215 23.04 1.10 -30.87
N THR A 216 23.38 2.37 -30.91
CA THR A 216 24.40 2.92 -31.81
C THR A 216 25.67 3.18 -31.01
N GLU A 217 26.77 2.51 -31.40
CA GLU A 217 28.10 2.65 -30.82
C GLU A 217 29.09 2.98 -31.96
N ASN A 218 29.82 4.08 -31.85
CA ASN A 218 30.77 4.52 -32.85
C ASN A 218 30.20 4.54 -34.30
N GLY A 219 28.94 4.92 -34.43
CA GLY A 219 28.25 4.99 -35.72
C GLY A 219 27.69 3.65 -36.23
N VAL A 220 27.85 2.56 -35.50
CA VAL A 220 27.28 1.25 -35.84
C VAL A 220 26.08 0.95 -34.98
N THR A 221 24.93 0.72 -35.60
CA THR A 221 23.68 0.39 -34.89
C THR A 221 23.46 -1.10 -34.86
N LYS A 222 23.12 -1.60 -33.67
CA LYS A 222 22.67 -2.98 -33.42
C LYS A 222 21.28 -2.95 -32.80
N THR A 223 20.41 -3.89 -33.22
CA THR A 223 19.10 -4.05 -32.66
C THR A 223 19.14 -5.16 -31.59
N VAL A 224 18.66 -4.83 -30.38
CA VAL A 224 18.53 -5.74 -29.25
C VAL A 224 17.05 -5.89 -28.93
N ILE A 225 16.56 -7.11 -28.98
CA ILE A 225 15.16 -7.43 -28.65
C ILE A 225 15.11 -7.93 -27.21
N ARG A 226 14.31 -7.26 -26.38
CA ARG A 226 14.08 -7.66 -24.99
C ARG A 226 12.92 -8.64 -24.94
N LYS A 227 13.17 -9.86 -24.50
CA LYS A 227 12.20 -10.94 -24.39
C LYS A 227 12.69 -12.01 -23.43
N ASP A 228 11.88 -13.03 -23.27
CA ASP A 228 12.25 -14.26 -22.58
C ASP A 228 13.56 -14.84 -23.15
N THR A 229 14.56 -14.92 -22.29
CA THR A 229 15.89 -15.44 -22.64
C THR A 229 15.91 -16.95 -22.91
N THR A 230 14.85 -17.68 -22.56
CA THR A 230 14.70 -19.11 -22.83
C THR A 230 14.22 -19.39 -24.25
N LEU A 231 13.70 -18.39 -24.96
CA LEU A 231 13.27 -18.51 -26.34
C LEU A 231 14.47 -18.48 -27.28
N ILE A 232 14.65 -19.52 -28.05
CA ILE A 232 15.80 -19.74 -28.93
C ILE A 232 15.78 -18.81 -30.15
N ASN A 233 14.59 -18.36 -30.57
CA ASN A 233 14.41 -17.56 -31.75
C ASN A 233 14.47 -16.05 -31.47
N THR A 234 15.36 -15.34 -32.16
CA THR A 234 15.70 -13.93 -31.89
C THR A 234 15.19 -12.98 -32.96
N ASP A 235 14.45 -13.42 -33.98
CA ASP A 235 13.94 -12.51 -35.00
C ASP A 235 12.63 -11.80 -34.57
N LEU A 236 12.36 -10.66 -35.24
CA LEU A 236 11.22 -9.80 -34.92
C LEU A 236 9.85 -10.44 -35.21
N GLU A 237 9.77 -11.39 -36.15
CA GLU A 237 8.51 -12.05 -36.47
C GLU A 237 8.10 -12.99 -35.32
N HIS A 238 9.05 -13.78 -34.83
CA HIS A 238 8.81 -14.65 -33.68
C HIS A 238 8.60 -13.90 -32.36
N TYR A 239 9.11 -12.68 -32.24
CA TYR A 239 8.83 -11.82 -31.09
C TYR A 239 7.34 -11.50 -30.94
N LYS A 240 6.63 -11.31 -32.04
CA LYS A 240 5.19 -11.03 -32.04
C LYS A 240 4.32 -12.27 -31.81
N GLU A 241 4.84 -13.46 -32.09
CA GLU A 241 4.11 -14.74 -31.98
C GLU A 241 4.11 -15.30 -30.54
N ASN A 242 5.04 -14.85 -29.69
CA ASN A 242 5.15 -15.35 -28.33
C ASN A 242 4.48 -14.38 -27.33
N PRO A 243 3.41 -14.80 -26.66
CA PRO A 243 2.74 -13.99 -25.65
C PRO A 243 3.70 -13.68 -24.48
N VAL A 244 3.45 -12.57 -23.80
CA VAL A 244 4.16 -12.20 -22.56
C VAL A 244 3.97 -13.31 -21.52
N ASN A 245 5.06 -13.69 -20.85
CA ASN A 245 5.05 -14.72 -19.83
C ASN A 245 5.97 -14.35 -18.66
N GLN A 246 5.96 -15.16 -17.61
CA GLN A 246 6.72 -14.94 -16.38
C GLN A 246 8.25 -14.94 -16.54
N ASN A 247 8.77 -15.39 -17.67
CA ASN A 247 10.21 -15.46 -17.96
C ASN A 247 10.69 -14.21 -18.74
N ASP A 248 9.79 -13.31 -19.13
CA ASP A 248 10.18 -12.04 -19.73
C ASP A 248 10.90 -11.15 -18.71
N GLU A 249 11.60 -10.13 -19.18
CA GLU A 249 12.30 -9.18 -18.32
C GLU A 249 11.32 -8.53 -17.33
N VAL A 250 11.60 -8.63 -16.03
CA VAL A 250 10.85 -7.95 -15.00
C VAL A 250 11.62 -6.69 -14.57
N CYS A 251 10.98 -5.53 -14.63
CA CYS A 251 11.52 -4.26 -14.19
C CYS A 251 10.64 -3.63 -13.10
N GLY A 252 11.20 -2.70 -12.34
CA GLY A 252 10.51 -1.95 -11.29
C GLY A 252 10.39 -0.49 -11.65
N ILE A 253 9.23 0.09 -11.36
CA ILE A 253 9.00 1.53 -11.37
C ILE A 253 8.68 1.95 -9.95
N THR A 254 9.31 3.00 -9.46
CA THR A 254 9.13 3.53 -8.09
C THR A 254 8.56 4.93 -8.13
N THR A 255 7.84 5.29 -7.08
CA THR A 255 7.32 6.66 -6.90
C THR A 255 8.48 7.62 -6.67
N LYS A 256 8.50 8.75 -7.40
CA LYS A 256 9.33 9.91 -7.07
C LYS A 256 8.48 10.98 -6.35
N ASN A 257 7.33 11.28 -6.90
CA ASN A 257 6.29 12.12 -6.30
C ASN A 257 4.92 11.79 -6.91
N ILE A 258 3.90 12.59 -6.63
CA ILE A 258 2.52 12.31 -7.07
C ILE A 258 2.38 12.23 -8.60
N SER A 259 3.20 12.96 -9.35
CA SER A 259 3.14 13.01 -10.82
C SER A 259 4.37 12.40 -11.51
N GLN A 260 5.37 11.96 -10.75
CA GLN A 260 6.61 11.44 -11.29
C GLN A 260 6.95 10.05 -10.75
N ALA A 261 7.49 9.22 -11.65
CA ALA A 261 8.00 7.90 -11.32
C ALA A 261 9.42 7.72 -11.85
N ILE A 262 10.23 6.92 -11.16
CA ILE A 262 11.60 6.57 -11.56
C ILE A 262 11.56 5.18 -12.19
N PHE A 263 12.10 5.08 -13.39
CA PHE A 263 12.27 3.82 -14.12
C PHE A 263 13.75 3.58 -14.43
N PRO A 264 14.46 2.76 -13.63
CA PRO A 264 15.83 2.35 -13.94
C PRO A 264 15.89 1.48 -15.20
N VAL A 265 16.76 1.84 -16.13
CA VAL A 265 16.98 1.10 -17.38
C VAL A 265 18.45 0.74 -17.57
N SER A 266 18.67 -0.40 -18.23
CA SER A 266 20.02 -0.85 -18.59
C SER A 266 20.02 -1.36 -20.02
N PHE A 267 21.03 -0.96 -20.79
CA PHE A 267 21.18 -1.30 -22.20
C PHE A 267 22.42 -2.17 -22.41
N LYS A 268 22.27 -3.24 -23.17
CA LYS A 268 23.38 -4.12 -23.56
C LYS A 268 24.18 -3.43 -24.68
N THR A 269 25.46 -3.26 -24.48
CA THR A 269 26.41 -2.70 -25.45
C THR A 269 27.45 -3.73 -25.87
N SER A 270 28.40 -3.38 -26.70
CA SER A 270 29.53 -4.25 -27.05
C SER A 270 30.51 -4.42 -25.90
N GLY A 271 30.52 -3.49 -24.95
CA GLY A 271 31.31 -3.53 -23.72
C GLY A 271 30.45 -3.75 -22.47
N ALA A 272 30.68 -2.92 -21.45
CA ALA A 272 29.86 -2.92 -20.25
C ALA A 272 28.48 -2.32 -20.53
N SER A 273 27.42 -2.88 -19.93
CA SER A 273 26.08 -2.31 -20.03
C SER A 273 26.05 -0.86 -19.55
N GLN A 274 25.29 -0.01 -20.23
CA GLN A 274 25.04 1.37 -19.84
C GLN A 274 23.68 1.46 -19.14
N SER A 275 23.62 2.19 -18.04
CA SER A 275 22.39 2.31 -17.23
C SER A 275 22.11 3.76 -16.90
N CYS A 276 20.85 4.10 -16.76
CA CYS A 276 20.40 5.39 -16.24
C CYS A 276 19.01 5.27 -15.60
N ASN A 277 18.62 6.31 -14.87
CA ASN A 277 17.29 6.44 -14.29
C ASN A 277 16.44 7.36 -15.18
N LEU A 278 15.39 6.83 -15.75
CA LEU A 278 14.39 7.62 -16.44
C LEU A 278 13.42 8.21 -15.43
N ILE A 279 13.08 9.50 -15.60
CA ILE A 279 12.02 10.18 -14.88
C ILE A 279 10.82 10.29 -15.81
N LEU A 280 9.76 9.60 -15.45
CA LEU A 280 8.49 9.62 -16.15
C LEU A 280 7.60 10.68 -15.49
N THR A 281 7.38 11.82 -16.15
CA THR A 281 6.52 12.89 -15.64
C THR A 281 5.16 12.83 -16.31
N PHE A 282 4.15 12.44 -15.54
CA PHE A 282 2.80 12.19 -16.03
C PHE A 282 1.91 13.44 -15.97
N ASN A 283 1.08 13.57 -17.01
CA ASN A 283 -0.07 14.48 -17.06
C ASN A 283 -1.27 13.67 -17.59
N GLY A 284 -2.15 13.26 -16.66
CA GLY A 284 -3.13 12.23 -16.94
C GLY A 284 -2.46 10.92 -17.34
N ASN A 285 -2.87 10.34 -18.46
CA ASN A 285 -2.32 9.06 -18.94
C ASN A 285 -1.06 9.21 -19.79
N LYS A 286 -0.64 10.42 -20.16
CA LYS A 286 0.55 10.66 -20.96
C LYS A 286 1.72 11.08 -20.09
N CYS A 287 2.93 10.68 -20.47
CA CYS A 287 4.14 11.14 -19.80
C CYS A 287 5.19 11.66 -20.77
N SER A 288 5.99 12.61 -20.30
CA SER A 288 7.28 12.95 -20.86
C SER A 288 8.38 12.18 -20.13
N ILE A 289 9.49 11.92 -20.81
CA ILE A 289 10.62 11.15 -20.29
C ILE A 289 11.85 12.03 -20.26
N SER A 290 12.52 12.07 -19.13
CA SER A 290 13.77 12.80 -18.90
C SER A 290 14.69 12.01 -17.97
N THR A 291 15.84 12.58 -17.60
CA THR A 291 16.74 12.04 -16.58
C THR A 291 17.40 13.19 -15.81
N GLU A 292 17.84 12.87 -14.59
CA GLU A 292 18.70 13.76 -13.77
C GLU A 292 20.12 13.21 -13.67
N ASP A 293 20.42 12.09 -14.33
CA ASP A 293 21.74 11.45 -14.27
C ASP A 293 22.75 12.29 -15.06
N GLU A 294 23.90 12.57 -14.45
CA GLU A 294 24.97 13.35 -15.09
C GLU A 294 25.56 12.60 -16.30
N GLY A 295 25.88 13.33 -17.37
CA GLY A 295 26.46 12.76 -18.57
C GLY A 295 25.49 11.94 -19.43
N VAL A 296 24.19 11.99 -19.14
CA VAL A 296 23.14 11.34 -19.90
C VAL A 296 22.10 12.36 -20.31
N THR A 297 21.64 12.29 -21.54
CA THR A 297 20.47 13.05 -22.00
C THR A 297 19.39 12.10 -22.47
N VAL A 298 18.15 12.39 -22.09
CA VAL A 298 16.99 11.57 -22.44
C VAL A 298 15.88 12.46 -22.99
N THR A 299 15.25 12.01 -24.06
CA THR A 299 14.03 12.60 -24.60
C THR A 299 13.06 11.50 -24.98
N GLY A 300 11.80 11.72 -24.73
CA GLY A 300 10.79 10.72 -25.10
C GLY A 300 9.41 11.03 -24.51
N SER A 301 8.50 10.12 -24.80
CA SER A 301 7.13 10.18 -24.29
C SER A 301 6.57 8.79 -24.08
N GLY A 302 5.48 8.73 -23.33
CA GLY A 302 4.77 7.48 -23.07
C GLY A 302 3.30 7.70 -22.78
N GLU A 303 2.60 6.57 -22.66
CA GLU A 303 1.18 6.53 -22.34
C GLU A 303 0.87 5.34 -21.43
N TYR A 304 0.16 5.61 -20.35
CA TYR A 304 -0.38 4.59 -19.45
C TYR A 304 -1.81 4.25 -19.85
N ILE A 305 -2.08 2.97 -20.12
CA ILE A 305 -3.35 2.50 -20.66
C ILE A 305 -3.96 1.56 -19.62
N THR A 306 -4.99 2.04 -18.93
CA THR A 306 -5.75 1.23 -17.97
C THR A 306 -6.41 0.07 -18.69
N LYS A 307 -6.27 -1.14 -18.13
CA LYS A 307 -6.73 -2.40 -18.75
C LYS A 307 -6.28 -2.58 -20.19
N GLY A 308 -5.08 -2.09 -20.51
CA GLY A 308 -4.56 -2.07 -21.87
C GLY A 308 -4.54 -3.44 -22.55
N THR A 309 -4.44 -4.54 -21.80
CA THR A 309 -4.50 -5.91 -22.34
C THR A 309 -5.87 -6.31 -22.90
N GLU A 310 -6.92 -5.50 -22.73
CA GLU A 310 -8.21 -5.69 -23.41
C GLU A 310 -8.16 -5.26 -24.89
N LEU A 311 -7.20 -4.38 -25.24
CA LEU A 311 -7.10 -3.84 -26.58
C LEU A 311 -6.51 -4.91 -27.55
N PRO A 312 -7.02 -5.00 -28.79
CA PRO A 312 -6.58 -6.01 -29.75
C PRO A 312 -5.07 -5.98 -30.05
N GLU A 313 -4.47 -4.78 -30.09
CA GLU A 313 -3.04 -4.58 -30.32
C GLU A 313 -2.14 -5.10 -29.20
N TYR A 314 -2.68 -5.33 -28.00
CA TYR A 314 -1.95 -5.87 -26.84
C TYR A 314 -2.43 -7.27 -26.42
N LYS A 315 -3.14 -7.97 -27.28
CA LYS A 315 -3.62 -9.31 -26.99
C LYS A 315 -2.50 -10.27 -26.60
N ASP A 316 -1.33 -10.12 -27.21
CA ASP A 316 -0.16 -10.96 -26.95
C ASP A 316 0.54 -10.62 -25.61
N TYR A 317 0.12 -9.55 -24.96
CA TYR A 317 0.56 -9.14 -23.63
C TYR A 317 -0.38 -9.61 -22.51
N GLN A 318 -1.41 -10.35 -22.85
CA GLN A 318 -2.31 -10.96 -21.88
C GLN A 318 -1.59 -12.10 -21.13
N TRP A 319 -1.61 -12.03 -19.81
CA TRP A 319 -0.93 -13.00 -18.96
C TRP A 319 -1.76 -13.31 -17.72
N GLY A 320 -1.97 -14.62 -17.49
CA GLY A 320 -2.74 -15.14 -16.37
C GLY A 320 -4.26 -15.11 -16.59
N SER A 321 -4.96 -15.98 -15.89
CA SER A 321 -6.42 -16.05 -15.90
C SER A 321 -6.95 -16.30 -14.49
N ASN A 322 -8.16 -15.78 -14.22
CA ASN A 322 -8.92 -16.08 -13.01
C ASN A 322 -10.21 -16.80 -13.44
N ASN A 323 -10.37 -18.05 -13.01
CA ASN A 323 -11.50 -18.90 -13.40
C ASN A 323 -11.73 -18.97 -14.94
N GLY A 324 -10.65 -19.03 -15.73
CA GLY A 324 -10.72 -19.07 -17.19
C GLY A 324 -10.96 -17.73 -17.88
N VAL A 325 -11.12 -16.65 -17.11
CA VAL A 325 -11.23 -15.29 -17.66
C VAL A 325 -9.84 -14.63 -17.60
N PRO A 326 -9.32 -14.11 -18.71
CA PRO A 326 -8.02 -13.41 -18.72
C PRO A 326 -7.99 -12.26 -17.72
N VAL A 327 -6.88 -12.16 -16.96
CA VAL A 327 -6.67 -11.03 -16.05
C VAL A 327 -6.36 -9.79 -16.88
N GLN A 328 -7.18 -8.75 -16.70
CA GLN A 328 -6.96 -7.48 -17.36
C GLN A 328 -5.85 -6.72 -16.63
N ARG A 329 -4.88 -6.20 -17.41
CA ARG A 329 -3.71 -5.51 -16.87
C ARG A 329 -3.50 -4.18 -17.54
N ASP A 330 -2.98 -3.25 -16.75
CA ASP A 330 -2.57 -1.95 -17.25
C ASP A 330 -1.26 -2.08 -18.03
N ILE A 331 -1.08 -1.20 -19.02
CA ILE A 331 0.09 -1.15 -19.89
C ILE A 331 0.70 0.25 -19.84
N LEU A 332 2.02 0.33 -19.78
CA LEU A 332 2.78 1.53 -20.00
C LEU A 332 3.60 1.39 -21.28
N ARG A 333 3.32 2.24 -22.28
CA ARG A 333 4.09 2.35 -23.51
C ARG A 333 5.06 3.50 -23.41
N LEU A 334 6.31 3.26 -23.78
CA LEU A 334 7.36 4.29 -23.79
C LEU A 334 8.08 4.26 -25.13
N ALA A 335 8.35 5.45 -25.68
CA ALA A 335 9.23 5.65 -26.83
C ALA A 335 10.23 6.75 -26.46
N TYR A 336 11.53 6.44 -26.47
CA TYR A 336 12.53 7.36 -25.97
C TYR A 336 13.90 7.13 -26.59
N GLU A 337 14.73 8.17 -26.52
CA GLU A 337 16.13 8.17 -26.88
C GLU A 337 16.99 8.52 -25.68
N VAL A 338 18.08 7.77 -25.51
CA VAL A 338 19.07 7.97 -24.45
C VAL A 338 20.43 8.21 -25.14
N ASN A 339 21.14 9.26 -24.75
CA ASN A 339 22.48 9.52 -25.21
C ASN A 339 23.45 9.59 -24.04
N PHE A 340 24.38 8.65 -23.99
CA PHE A 340 25.46 8.59 -22.99
C PHE A 340 26.68 9.38 -23.56
N THR A 341 26.80 10.65 -23.17
CA THR A 341 27.76 11.59 -23.75
C THR A 341 29.21 11.16 -23.53
N GLY A 342 29.53 10.52 -22.40
CA GLY A 342 30.88 10.08 -22.05
C GLY A 342 31.38 8.85 -22.82
N SER A 343 30.48 8.03 -23.36
CA SER A 343 30.81 6.77 -24.07
C SER A 343 30.46 6.79 -25.55
N ASN A 344 29.88 7.89 -26.04
CA ASN A 344 29.42 8.04 -27.44
C ASN A 344 28.47 6.91 -27.85
N ILE A 345 27.56 6.56 -26.92
CA ILE A 345 26.52 5.53 -27.10
C ILE A 345 25.16 6.21 -27.13
N GLN A 346 24.40 5.92 -28.18
CA GLN A 346 23.02 6.38 -28.35
C GLN A 346 22.08 5.18 -28.44
N VAL A 347 20.96 5.24 -27.72
CA VAL A 347 19.92 4.18 -27.71
C VAL A 347 18.59 4.81 -28.08
N SER A 348 17.90 4.22 -29.05
CA SER A 348 16.50 4.51 -29.35
C SER A 348 15.67 3.28 -29.02
N THR A 349 14.64 3.45 -28.18
CA THR A 349 13.88 2.34 -27.60
C THR A 349 12.37 2.55 -27.70
N ASN A 350 11.67 1.46 -28.00
CA ASN A 350 10.23 1.34 -27.84
C ASN A 350 9.95 0.22 -26.86
N ASP A 351 9.38 0.56 -25.71
CA ASP A 351 9.04 -0.36 -24.64
C ASP A 351 7.52 -0.51 -24.48
N THR A 352 7.09 -1.73 -24.17
CA THR A 352 5.76 -2.04 -23.66
C THR A 352 5.92 -2.77 -22.32
N LEU A 353 5.44 -2.15 -21.28
CA LEU A 353 5.49 -2.66 -19.91
C LEU A 353 4.08 -3.05 -19.46
N VAL A 354 3.91 -4.29 -19.01
CA VAL A 354 2.63 -4.82 -18.50
C VAL A 354 2.72 -4.94 -17.00
N VAL A 355 1.79 -4.37 -16.27
CA VAL A 355 1.77 -4.45 -14.80
C VAL A 355 1.70 -5.92 -14.37
N GLN A 356 2.73 -6.38 -13.66
CA GLN A 356 2.76 -7.69 -13.03
C GLN A 356 2.11 -7.63 -11.65
N THR A 357 2.58 -6.73 -10.80
CA THR A 357 2.06 -6.47 -9.47
C THR A 357 2.41 -5.06 -9.03
N ARG A 358 1.53 -4.46 -8.24
CA ARG A 358 1.82 -3.16 -7.62
C ARG A 358 2.74 -3.30 -6.39
N GLU A 359 2.98 -4.54 -5.92
CA GLU A 359 3.70 -4.84 -4.66
C GLU A 359 3.15 -4.03 -3.48
N SER A 360 1.86 -3.75 -3.52
CA SER A 360 1.21 -2.97 -2.50
C SER A 360 1.04 -3.77 -1.22
N ASN A 361 1.48 -3.22 -0.10
CA ASN A 361 1.26 -3.80 1.21
C ASN A 361 0.42 -2.84 2.06
N LYS A 362 -0.85 -3.20 2.30
CA LYS A 362 -1.79 -2.34 3.05
C LYS A 362 -1.59 -2.37 4.56
N LYS A 363 -0.84 -3.35 5.07
CA LYS A 363 -0.62 -3.53 6.52
C LYS A 363 0.84 -3.74 6.80
N GLU A 364 1.49 -2.68 7.18
CA GLU A 364 2.86 -2.70 7.65
C GLU A 364 2.91 -2.16 9.08
N PHE A 365 3.97 -2.49 9.78
CA PHE A 365 4.26 -1.97 11.11
C PHE A 365 5.71 -1.54 11.13
N PHE A 366 6.01 -0.48 11.87
CA PHE A 366 7.38 -0.13 12.16
C PHE A 366 7.70 -0.43 13.62
N SER A 367 8.95 -0.68 13.90
CA SER A 367 9.46 -0.87 15.26
C SER A 367 10.27 0.37 15.63
N PRO A 368 9.74 1.27 16.44
CA PRO A 368 10.49 2.45 16.83
C PRO A 368 11.52 2.09 17.89
N LYS A 369 12.62 2.83 17.91
CA LYS A 369 13.61 2.80 18.98
C LYS A 369 13.60 4.10 19.75
N TYR A 370 13.38 3.99 21.04
CA TYR A 370 13.53 5.12 21.95
C TYR A 370 15.01 5.32 22.28
N VAL A 371 15.54 6.50 22.05
CA VAL A 371 16.92 6.87 22.37
C VAL A 371 16.85 7.86 23.52
N LYS A 372 17.38 7.44 24.70
CA LYS A 372 17.40 8.32 25.88
C LYS A 372 18.17 9.60 25.56
N PRO A 373 17.64 10.79 25.99
CA PRO A 373 18.32 12.07 25.82
C PRO A 373 19.69 12.10 26.50
#